data_1316f1eeb8fc6a1e8d6b02d3d5c5faf3
#
_entry.id   1316f1eeb8fc6a1e8d6b02d3d5c5faf3
#
_cell.length_a   1.000
_cell.length_b   1.000
_cell.length_c   1.000
_cell.angle_alpha   90.00
_cell.angle_beta   90.00
_cell.angle_gamma   90.00
#
_symmetry.space_group_name_H-M   'P 1'
#
loop_
_entity.id
_entity.type
_entity.pdbx_description
1 polymer ?
#
loop_
_entity_poly.entity_id
_entity_poly.type
_entity_poly.pdbx_seq_one_letter_code
_entity_poly.pdbx_strand_id
1 'polypeptide(L)'
;MENREGGSQIKIVVSDQLALGTYANFASIVHNFAEFIIDFGRIVPGRDEVQVVSRVVMTPVHLKQLLRALTENVAIYERNFGEIADGPQGGPVARTM
;
A
#
# COMPACT_ATOMS: atom_id res chain seq x y z
N MET A 1 0.16 -0.18 -18.11
CA MET A 1 -1.19 0.24 -17.86
C MET A 1 -1.41 1.69 -18.12
N GLU A 2 -2.49 2.04 -18.70
CA GLU A 2 -2.77 3.40 -19.09
C GLU A 2 -4.05 3.91 -18.49
N ASN A 3 -4.02 5.16 -18.15
CA ASN A 3 -5.21 5.89 -17.75
C ASN A 3 -5.57 6.85 -18.82
N ARG A 4 -6.86 6.96 -19.08
CA ARG A 4 -7.33 7.88 -20.06
C ARG A 4 -8.41 8.74 -19.49
N GLU A 5 -8.24 10.02 -19.70
CA GLU A 5 -9.22 10.96 -19.22
C GLU A 5 -9.24 12.13 -20.15
N GLY A 6 -10.42 12.44 -20.68
CA GLY A 6 -10.56 13.56 -21.57
C GLY A 6 -9.62 13.51 -22.76
N GLY A 7 -9.29 12.32 -23.22
CA GLY A 7 -8.42 12.19 -24.35
C GLY A 7 -6.95 12.17 -24.04
N SER A 8 -6.59 12.36 -22.80
CA SER A 8 -5.20 12.31 -22.39
C SER A 8 -4.82 10.90 -21.98
N GLN A 9 -3.55 10.62 -22.09
CA GLN A 9 -3.00 9.36 -21.64
C GLN A 9 -1.94 9.65 -20.60
N ILE A 10 -2.01 8.92 -19.49
CA ILE A 10 -1.00 9.00 -18.46
C ILE A 10 -0.15 7.76 -18.56
N LYS A 11 1.14 7.98 -18.72
CA LYS A 11 2.09 6.91 -18.86
C LYS A 11 2.76 6.65 -17.52
N ILE A 12 2.76 5.43 -17.08
CA ILE A 12 3.39 5.07 -15.80
C ILE A 12 4.79 4.58 -16.11
N VAL A 13 5.76 5.26 -15.52
CA VAL A 13 7.17 4.95 -15.74
C VAL A 13 7.82 4.61 -14.42
N VAL A 14 8.57 3.52 -14.41
CA VAL A 14 9.30 3.08 -13.23
C VAL A 14 10.79 3.17 -13.56
N SER A 15 11.54 3.94 -12.77
CA SER A 15 12.97 4.05 -12.99
C SER A 15 13.67 2.75 -12.65
N ASP A 16 14.87 2.59 -13.20
CA ASP A 16 15.64 1.37 -12.93
C ASP A 16 15.91 1.21 -11.44
N GLN A 17 16.10 2.31 -10.74
CA GLN A 17 16.38 2.26 -9.31
C GLN A 17 15.21 1.74 -8.51
N LEU A 18 13.99 2.00 -8.96
CA LEU A 18 12.80 1.59 -8.25
C LEU A 18 12.23 0.27 -8.75
N ALA A 19 12.76 -0.26 -9.84
CA ALA A 19 12.15 -1.41 -10.50
C ALA A 19 12.11 -2.65 -9.63
N LEU A 20 13.10 -2.84 -8.75
CA LEU A 20 13.11 -3.99 -7.87
C LEU A 20 12.09 -3.88 -6.74
N GLY A 21 11.63 -2.68 -6.47
CA GLY A 21 10.66 -2.46 -5.42
C GLY A 21 11.26 -2.50 -4.04
N THR A 22 10.41 -2.30 -3.05
CA THR A 22 10.78 -2.35 -1.65
C THR A 22 9.85 -3.32 -0.95
N TYR A 23 10.41 -4.29 -0.27
CA TYR A 23 9.61 -5.24 0.47
C TYR A 23 9.09 -4.61 1.75
N ALA A 24 7.81 -4.78 2.01
CA ALA A 24 7.20 -4.31 3.26
C ALA A 24 6.21 -5.36 3.73
N ASN A 25 6.22 -5.63 5.02
CA ASN A 25 5.26 -6.54 5.64
C ASN A 25 4.52 -5.90 6.80
N PHE A 26 4.55 -4.58 6.86
CA PHE A 26 3.89 -3.82 7.91
C PHE A 26 3.50 -2.46 7.36
N ALA A 27 2.39 -1.93 7.81
CA ALA A 27 2.01 -0.57 7.47
C ALA A 27 1.39 0.11 8.68
N SER A 28 1.71 1.37 8.85
CA SER A 28 1.12 2.21 9.89
C SER A 28 0.48 3.40 9.21
N ILE A 29 -0.77 3.68 9.55
CA ILE A 29 -1.53 4.74 8.89
C ILE A 29 -2.04 5.72 9.94
N VAL A 30 -1.65 6.97 9.80
CA VAL A 30 -2.15 8.03 10.66
C VAL A 30 -2.67 9.16 9.77
N HIS A 31 -3.47 10.04 10.36
CA HIS A 31 -4.03 11.11 9.55
C HIS A 31 -4.36 12.32 10.42
N ASN A 32 -4.48 13.45 9.75
CA ASN A 32 -5.18 14.60 10.29
C ASN A 32 -6.20 15.03 9.23
N PHE A 33 -6.78 16.20 9.41
CA PHE A 33 -7.82 16.64 8.47
C PHE A 33 -7.30 16.77 7.05
N ALA A 34 -6.03 17.16 6.88
CA ALA A 34 -5.51 17.52 5.57
C ALA A 34 -4.84 16.38 4.84
N GLU A 35 -4.35 15.35 5.55
CA GLU A 35 -3.54 14.36 4.88
C GLU A 35 -3.50 13.05 5.63
N PHE A 36 -3.15 12.00 4.92
CA PHE A 36 -2.87 10.69 5.47
C PHE A 36 -1.39 10.41 5.28
N ILE A 37 -0.78 9.80 6.28
CA ILE A 37 0.61 9.39 6.23
C ILE A 37 0.65 7.89 6.37
N ILE A 38 1.21 7.23 5.38
CA ILE A 38 1.34 5.77 5.37
C ILE A 38 2.80 5.43 5.47
N ASP A 39 3.17 4.75 6.55
CA ASP A 39 4.54 4.27 6.73
C ASP A 39 4.57 2.79 6.45
N PHE A 40 5.27 2.41 5.41
CA PHE A 40 5.50 1.02 5.12
C PHE A 40 6.75 0.58 5.84
N GLY A 41 6.68 -0.57 6.47
CA GLY A 41 7.77 -1.01 7.30
C GLY A 41 8.08 -2.47 7.13
N ARG A 42 9.14 -2.87 7.77
CA ARG A 42 9.57 -4.24 7.72
C ARG A 42 9.80 -4.76 9.14
N ILE A 43 9.11 -5.84 9.45
CA ILE A 43 9.33 -6.56 10.69
C ILE A 43 10.40 -7.59 10.41
N VAL A 44 11.49 -7.53 11.18
CA VAL A 44 12.61 -8.43 11.00
C VAL A 44 12.68 -9.36 12.20
N PRO A 45 12.76 -10.68 11.99
CA PRO A 45 12.85 -11.60 13.12
C PRO A 45 14.03 -11.26 14.02
N GLY A 46 13.80 -11.33 15.32
CA GLY A 46 14.83 -11.04 16.30
C GLY A 46 14.98 -9.58 16.65
N ARG A 47 14.16 -8.71 16.06
CA ARG A 47 14.19 -7.29 16.39
C ARG A 47 12.83 -6.90 16.95
N ASP A 48 12.84 -5.97 17.88
CA ASP A 48 11.61 -5.55 18.54
C ASP A 48 11.13 -4.19 18.05
N GLU A 49 11.64 -3.71 16.92
CA GLU A 49 11.16 -2.48 16.31
C GLU A 49 10.92 -2.71 14.85
N VAL A 50 10.02 -1.92 14.28
CA VAL A 50 9.72 -1.94 12.87
C VAL A 50 10.55 -0.88 12.18
N GLN A 51 11.26 -1.27 11.14
CA GLN A 51 12.03 -0.31 10.35
C GLN A 51 11.13 0.23 9.25
N VAL A 52 10.92 1.53 9.24
CA VAL A 52 10.13 2.17 8.18
C VAL A 52 11.02 2.28 6.95
N VAL A 53 10.54 1.74 5.84
CA VAL A 53 11.30 1.75 4.59
C VAL A 53 10.77 2.77 3.60
N SER A 54 9.55 3.24 3.78
CA SER A 54 8.97 4.22 2.88
C SER A 54 7.83 4.94 3.58
N ARG A 55 7.77 6.24 3.40
CA ARG A 55 6.67 7.04 3.94
C ARG A 55 6.00 7.76 2.78
N VAL A 56 4.69 7.62 2.68
CA VAL A 56 3.90 8.22 1.63
C VAL A 56 2.85 9.12 2.26
N VAL A 57 2.73 10.33 1.73
CA VAL A 57 1.75 11.29 2.21
C VAL A 57 0.75 11.52 1.10
N MET A 58 -0.53 11.41 1.43
CA MET A 58 -1.59 11.54 0.44
C MET A 58 -2.71 12.40 0.99
N THR A 59 -3.39 13.10 0.07
CA THR A 59 -4.61 13.81 0.47
C THR A 59 -5.71 12.80 0.75
N PRO A 60 -6.73 13.19 1.52
CA PRO A 60 -7.84 12.26 1.78
C PRO A 60 -8.54 11.77 0.52
N VAL A 61 -8.70 12.64 -0.48
CA VAL A 61 -9.35 12.23 -1.72
C VAL A 61 -8.54 11.14 -2.42
N HIS A 62 -7.24 11.35 -2.53
CA HIS A 62 -6.40 10.37 -3.22
C HIS A 62 -6.29 9.07 -2.44
N LEU A 63 -6.28 9.17 -1.12
CA LEU A 63 -6.27 7.95 -0.32
C LEU A 63 -7.54 7.15 -0.52
N LYS A 64 -8.68 7.83 -0.60
CA LYS A 64 -9.94 7.12 -0.82
C LYS A 64 -9.94 6.43 -2.18
N GLN A 65 -9.34 7.05 -3.17
CA GLN A 65 -9.19 6.43 -4.49
C GLN A 65 -8.28 5.21 -4.42
N LEU A 66 -7.20 5.32 -3.66
CA LEU A 66 -6.31 4.18 -3.46
C LEU A 66 -7.03 3.03 -2.79
N LEU A 67 -7.82 3.31 -1.77
CA LEU A 67 -8.58 2.27 -1.09
C LEU A 67 -9.50 1.55 -2.05
N ARG A 68 -10.16 2.30 -2.93
CA ARG A 68 -11.05 1.69 -3.92
C ARG A 68 -10.27 0.79 -4.86
N ALA A 69 -9.12 1.26 -5.33
CA ALA A 69 -8.29 0.46 -6.23
C ALA A 69 -7.77 -0.79 -5.54
N LEU A 70 -7.36 -0.68 -4.28
CA LEU A 70 -6.92 -1.85 -3.54
C LEU A 70 -8.04 -2.86 -3.37
N THR A 71 -9.22 -2.39 -3.04
CA THR A 71 -10.38 -3.26 -2.87
C THR A 71 -10.65 -4.03 -4.15
N GLU A 72 -10.61 -3.35 -5.29
CA GLU A 72 -10.86 -3.99 -6.57
C GLU A 72 -9.79 -5.01 -6.91
N ASN A 73 -8.54 -4.67 -6.66
CA ASN A 73 -7.45 -5.57 -6.99
C ASN A 73 -7.46 -6.81 -6.11
N VAL A 74 -7.77 -6.66 -4.84
CA VAL A 74 -7.90 -7.82 -3.97
C VAL A 74 -9.02 -8.73 -4.46
N ALA A 75 -10.14 -8.15 -4.87
CA ALA A 75 -11.25 -8.95 -5.38
C ALA A 75 -10.86 -9.72 -6.64
N ILE A 76 -10.11 -9.09 -7.53
CA ILE A 76 -9.65 -9.76 -8.74
C ILE A 76 -8.70 -10.90 -8.39
N TYR A 77 -7.77 -10.64 -7.47
CA TYR A 77 -6.84 -11.67 -7.04
C TYR A 77 -7.59 -12.88 -6.48
N GLU A 78 -8.55 -12.61 -5.59
CA GLU A 78 -9.25 -13.72 -4.94
C GLU A 78 -10.12 -14.52 -5.90
N ARG A 79 -10.63 -13.85 -6.92
CA ARG A 79 -11.39 -14.53 -7.95
C ARG A 79 -10.54 -15.48 -8.77
N ASN A 80 -9.28 -15.11 -8.99
CA ASN A 80 -8.38 -15.90 -9.81
C ASN A 80 -7.58 -16.94 -9.03
N PHE A 81 -7.29 -16.67 -7.77
CA PHE A 81 -6.35 -17.49 -7.01
C PHE A 81 -6.90 -18.01 -5.69
N GLY A 82 -8.12 -17.60 -5.34
CA GLY A 82 -8.70 -18.03 -4.08
C GLY A 82 -8.55 -16.98 -3.00
N GLU A 83 -9.29 -17.17 -1.94
CA GLU A 83 -9.39 -16.21 -0.86
C GLU A 83 -8.05 -16.04 -0.15
N ILE A 84 -7.71 -14.79 0.13
CA ILE A 84 -6.49 -14.48 0.88
C ILE A 84 -6.80 -14.71 2.37
N ALA A 85 -5.98 -15.52 3.01
CA ALA A 85 -6.17 -15.78 4.43
C ALA A 85 -5.82 -14.53 5.24
N ASP A 86 -6.41 -14.44 6.43
CA ASP A 86 -6.19 -13.26 7.26
C ASP A 86 -4.78 -13.16 7.80
N GLY A 87 -4.03 -14.21 7.73
CA GLY A 87 -2.68 -14.20 8.23
C GLY A 87 -2.60 -14.77 9.63
N PRO A 88 -1.39 -14.91 10.12
CA PRO A 88 -1.19 -15.57 11.40
C PRO A 88 -1.69 -14.73 12.55
N GLN A 89 -2.08 -15.42 13.59
CA GLN A 89 -2.50 -14.77 14.79
C GLN A 89 -1.31 -14.13 15.48
N GLY A 90 -1.60 -13.12 16.26
CA GLY A 90 -0.61 -12.61 17.20
C GLY A 90 0.29 -11.52 16.70
N GLY A 91 0.22 -11.17 15.45
CA GLY A 91 1.07 -10.10 14.97
C GLY A 91 0.31 -9.13 14.10
N PRO A 92 0.31 -7.86 14.45
CA PRO A 92 -0.26 -6.90 13.50
C PRO A 92 0.66 -6.76 12.32
N VAL A 93 0.08 -6.80 11.13
CA VAL A 93 0.83 -6.51 9.92
C VAL A 93 0.46 -5.14 9.40
N ALA A 94 -0.47 -4.48 10.07
CA ALA A 94 -0.86 -3.12 9.77
C ALA A 94 -1.44 -2.50 11.02
N ARG A 95 -1.28 -1.20 11.17
CA ARG A 95 -1.91 -0.51 12.28
C ARG A 95 -2.35 0.87 11.81
N THR A 96 -3.33 1.40 12.53
CA THR A 96 -3.90 2.70 12.21
C THR A 96 -4.12 3.46 13.50
N MET A 97 -4.15 4.77 13.40
CA MET A 97 -4.43 5.63 14.54
C MET A 97 -5.50 6.63 14.18
#